data_f32632203fba9301a4544611c7f5fa99
#
_entry.id   f32632203fba9301a4544611c7f5fa99
#
_cell.length_a   1.000
_cell.length_b   1.000
_cell.length_c   1.000
_cell.angle_alpha   90.00
_cell.angle_beta   90.00
_cell.angle_gamma   90.00
#
_symmetry.space_group_name_H-M   'P 1'
#
loop_
_entity.id
_entity.type
_entity.pdbx_description
1 polymer ?
#
loop_
_entity_poly.entity_id
_entity_poly.type
_entity_poly.pdbx_seq_one_letter_code
_entity_poly.pdbx_strand_id
1 'polypeptide(L)'
;MRCVNCPSGAEGFAVIPGIGEAGEIRFYCDRCARTHRVKMRYWDGRDLDVGGYRDSPDLGPSFHTLIFSFQDVARMRREDLEPVMTWVEDQEVALALTGADQVLLEKIYSVLPLSRVRKVRDFLESRSLPGTPNAPTPESARELIVSVIKRL
;
A
#
# COMPACT_ATOMS: atom_id res chain seq x y z
N MET A 1 5.97 -8.61 1.50
CA MET A 1 5.75 -7.93 2.80
C MET A 1 5.83 -8.93 3.93
N ARG A 2 6.41 -8.56 5.05
CA ARG A 2 6.47 -9.43 6.22
C ARG A 2 5.22 -9.33 7.08
N CYS A 3 4.88 -10.43 7.73
CA CYS A 3 3.81 -10.46 8.72
C CYS A 3 4.15 -9.55 9.92
N VAL A 4 3.16 -8.83 10.44
CA VAL A 4 3.34 -7.92 11.59
C VAL A 4 3.73 -8.65 12.88
N ASN A 5 3.35 -9.93 13.02
CA ASN A 5 3.51 -10.69 14.25
C ASN A 5 4.60 -11.78 14.20
N CYS A 6 5.17 -12.06 13.03
CA CYS A 6 6.21 -13.09 12.89
C CYS A 6 7.09 -12.81 11.65
N PRO A 7 8.24 -13.48 11.51
CA PRO A 7 9.16 -13.22 10.39
C PRO A 7 8.68 -13.80 9.05
N SER A 8 7.55 -14.51 9.01
CA SER A 8 7.02 -15.09 7.78
C SER A 8 6.55 -14.04 6.79
N GLY A 9 6.51 -14.39 5.52
CA GLY A 9 5.89 -13.55 4.49
C GLY A 9 4.40 -13.35 4.76
N ALA A 10 3.91 -12.15 4.50
CA ALA A 10 2.49 -11.86 4.59
C ALA A 10 1.75 -12.43 3.38
N GLU A 11 0.57 -12.97 3.61
CA GLU A 11 -0.30 -13.55 2.58
C GLU A 11 -1.51 -12.66 2.30
N GLY A 12 -1.65 -11.60 3.07
CA GLY A 12 -2.75 -10.66 2.94
C GLY A 12 -2.62 -9.48 3.89
N PHE A 13 -3.68 -8.71 3.99
CA PHE A 13 -3.73 -7.50 4.82
C PHE A 13 -5.05 -7.39 5.57
N ALA A 14 -5.02 -6.64 6.65
CA ALA A 14 -6.19 -6.25 7.43
C ALA A 14 -6.20 -4.74 7.67
N VAL A 15 -7.38 -4.16 7.80
CA VAL A 15 -7.54 -2.78 8.24
C VAL A 15 -7.91 -2.79 9.72
N ILE A 16 -7.07 -2.16 10.52
CA ILE A 16 -7.27 -2.06 11.96
C ILE A 16 -7.96 -0.72 12.24
N PRO A 17 -9.21 -0.75 12.72
CA PRO A 17 -9.95 0.48 13.03
C PRO A 17 -9.35 1.20 14.25
N GLY A 18 -9.64 2.49 14.37
CA GLY A 18 -9.29 3.29 15.56
C GLY A 18 -7.93 3.98 15.50
N ILE A 19 -7.16 3.80 14.44
CA ILE A 19 -5.90 4.51 14.20
C ILE A 19 -6.12 5.42 12.99
N GLY A 20 -6.43 6.69 13.25
CA GLY A 20 -6.85 7.62 12.19
C GLY A 20 -8.29 7.37 11.70
N GLU A 21 -8.81 8.25 10.85
CA GLU A 21 -10.20 8.16 10.34
C GLU A 21 -10.42 6.95 9.42
N ALA A 22 -9.39 6.57 8.66
CA ALA A 22 -9.47 5.53 7.64
C ALA A 22 -8.97 4.15 8.11
N GLY A 23 -8.48 4.03 9.35
CA GLY A 23 -7.83 2.83 9.86
C GLY A 23 -6.39 2.66 9.35
N GLU A 24 -5.66 1.72 9.96
CA GLU A 24 -4.28 1.37 9.61
C GLU A 24 -4.23 0.00 8.94
N ILE A 25 -3.48 -0.13 7.87
CA ILE A 25 -3.26 -1.42 7.21
C ILE A 25 -2.10 -2.13 7.89
N ARG A 26 -2.31 -3.40 8.24
CA ARG A 26 -1.29 -4.33 8.73
C ARG A 26 -1.30 -5.60 7.91
N PHE A 27 -0.12 -6.18 7.74
CA PHE A 27 0.07 -7.37 6.92
C PHE A 27 0.22 -8.60 7.78
N TYR A 28 -0.45 -9.69 7.39
CA TYR A 28 -0.48 -10.92 8.16
C TYR A 28 -0.22 -12.14 7.27
N CYS A 29 0.45 -13.15 7.82
CA CYS A 29 0.38 -14.49 7.26
C CYS A 29 -0.92 -15.18 7.74
N ASP A 30 -1.34 -16.21 7.03
CA ASP A 30 -2.56 -16.98 7.37
C ASP A 30 -2.58 -17.44 8.82
N ARG A 31 -1.47 -18.01 9.28
CA ARG A 31 -1.34 -18.53 10.66
C ARG A 31 -1.59 -17.45 11.72
N CYS A 32 -0.94 -16.30 11.58
CA CYS A 32 -1.08 -15.21 12.55
C CYS A 32 -2.47 -14.59 12.51
N ALA A 33 -3.04 -14.42 11.32
CA ALA A 33 -4.40 -13.90 11.18
C ALA A 33 -5.42 -14.83 11.88
N ARG A 34 -5.28 -16.14 11.71
CA ARG A 34 -6.15 -17.12 12.40
C ARG A 34 -5.93 -17.12 13.92
N THR A 35 -4.68 -17.12 14.36
CA THR A 35 -4.33 -17.13 15.79
C THR A 35 -4.88 -15.92 16.53
N HIS A 36 -4.78 -14.76 15.92
CA HIS A 36 -5.23 -13.48 16.51
C HIS A 36 -6.67 -13.10 16.11
N ARG A 37 -7.35 -13.97 15.37
CA ARG A 37 -8.72 -13.76 14.85
C ARG A 37 -8.87 -12.43 14.13
N VAL A 38 -7.91 -12.12 13.27
CA VAL A 38 -7.89 -10.92 12.45
C VAL A 38 -8.65 -11.17 11.15
N LYS A 39 -9.57 -10.28 10.80
CA LYS A 39 -10.25 -10.33 9.51
C LYS A 39 -9.28 -9.88 8.43
N MET A 40 -8.65 -10.85 7.79
CA MET A 40 -7.66 -10.62 6.75
C MET A 40 -8.26 -10.83 5.37
N ARG A 41 -7.83 -10.02 4.42
CA ARG A 41 -8.03 -10.26 2.99
C ARG A 41 -6.73 -10.72 2.36
N TYR A 42 -6.77 -11.87 1.70
CA TYR A 42 -5.62 -12.38 0.94
C TYR A 42 -5.34 -11.51 -0.29
N TRP A 43 -4.13 -11.62 -0.83
CA TRP A 43 -3.74 -10.88 -2.03
C TRP A 43 -4.62 -11.16 -3.25
N ASP A 44 -5.26 -12.31 -3.32
CA ASP A 44 -6.19 -12.70 -4.39
C ASP A 44 -7.62 -12.19 -4.20
N GLY A 45 -7.88 -11.43 -3.14
CA GLY A 45 -9.18 -10.84 -2.83
C GLY A 45 -10.12 -11.72 -2.00
N ARG A 46 -9.73 -12.96 -1.67
CA ARG A 46 -10.53 -13.81 -0.75
C ARG A 46 -10.42 -13.30 0.68
N ASP A 47 -11.50 -13.40 1.41
CA ASP A 47 -11.53 -13.09 2.83
C ASP A 47 -11.22 -14.35 3.66
N LEU A 48 -10.42 -14.17 4.72
CA LEU A 48 -10.21 -15.21 5.71
C LEU A 48 -11.46 -15.32 6.58
N ASP A 49 -12.07 -16.50 6.56
CA ASP A 49 -13.14 -16.83 7.51
C ASP A 49 -12.54 -17.31 8.83
N VAL A 50 -12.57 -16.46 9.82
CA VAL A 50 -12.25 -16.79 11.20
C VAL A 50 -13.56 -16.94 11.97
N GLY A 51 -14.09 -18.14 12.05
CA GLY A 51 -15.36 -18.42 12.71
C GLY A 51 -15.50 -17.71 14.07
N GLY A 52 -16.66 -17.09 14.30
CA GLY A 52 -16.97 -16.35 15.53
C GLY A 52 -16.48 -14.90 15.55
N TYR A 53 -15.95 -14.38 14.46
CA TYR A 53 -15.67 -12.95 14.32
C TYR A 53 -16.99 -12.21 14.07
N ARG A 54 -17.42 -11.46 15.06
CA ARG A 54 -18.54 -10.54 14.87
C ARG A 54 -18.01 -9.29 14.18
N ASP A 55 -18.72 -8.87 13.18
CA ASP A 55 -18.43 -7.76 12.29
C ASP A 55 -17.58 -6.67 12.92
N SER A 56 -16.44 -6.39 12.31
CA SER A 56 -15.74 -5.13 12.55
C SER A 56 -16.72 -4.01 12.33
N PRO A 57 -16.70 -2.97 13.20
CA PRO A 57 -17.48 -1.79 12.92
C PRO A 57 -17.18 -1.33 11.50
N ASP A 58 -18.20 -1.03 10.82
CA ASP A 58 -18.35 -0.67 9.42
C ASP A 58 -17.12 0.05 8.84
N LEU A 59 -16.26 -0.71 8.17
CA LEU A 59 -15.16 -0.14 7.39
C LEU A 59 -15.65 0.45 6.06
N GLY A 60 -16.98 0.55 5.92
CA GLY A 60 -17.64 1.03 4.72
C GLY A 60 -17.73 -0.03 3.62
N PRO A 61 -18.73 0.07 2.76
CA PRO A 61 -18.96 -0.90 1.68
C PRO A 61 -17.82 -0.98 0.67
N SER A 62 -17.02 0.06 0.52
CA SER A 62 -15.87 0.09 -0.39
C SER A 62 -14.73 -0.84 0.04
N PHE A 63 -14.58 -1.15 1.33
CA PHE A 63 -13.54 -2.05 1.80
C PHE A 63 -13.79 -3.51 1.40
N HIS A 64 -15.05 -3.92 1.35
CA HIS A 64 -15.42 -5.31 1.05
C HIS A 64 -15.24 -5.72 -0.41
N THR A 65 -15.08 -4.75 -1.31
CA THR A 65 -15.02 -4.98 -2.75
C THR A 65 -13.62 -4.83 -3.34
N LEU A 66 -12.63 -4.35 -2.57
CA LEU A 66 -11.34 -3.96 -3.13
C LEU A 66 -10.22 -4.95 -2.81
N ILE A 67 -9.52 -5.37 -3.85
CA ILE A 67 -8.16 -5.90 -3.80
C ILE A 67 -7.24 -4.76 -3.34
N PHE A 68 -6.15 -5.09 -2.62
CA PHE A 68 -5.15 -4.09 -2.22
C PHE A 68 -4.71 -3.27 -3.44
N SER A 69 -4.85 -1.96 -3.34
CA SER A 69 -4.56 -1.01 -4.42
C SER A 69 -3.55 0.04 -3.97
N PHE A 70 -3.07 0.83 -4.92
CA PHE A 70 -2.15 1.93 -4.61
C PHE A 70 -2.74 2.98 -3.63
N GLN A 71 -4.06 3.16 -3.63
CA GLN A 71 -4.73 4.05 -2.68
C GLN A 71 -4.56 3.60 -1.21
N ASP A 72 -4.43 2.30 -1.00
CA ASP A 72 -4.26 1.73 0.34
C ASP A 72 -2.89 2.02 0.95
N VAL A 73 -1.91 2.43 0.12
CA VAL A 73 -0.58 2.88 0.58
C VAL A 73 -0.69 4.02 1.60
N ALA A 74 -1.68 4.88 1.46
CA ALA A 74 -1.92 5.97 2.42
C ALA A 74 -2.21 5.48 3.85
N ARG A 75 -2.67 4.23 3.99
CA ARG A 75 -3.02 3.59 5.27
C ARG A 75 -1.93 2.68 5.81
N MET A 76 -0.86 2.44 5.05
CA MET A 76 0.27 1.62 5.50
C MET A 76 1.03 2.29 6.63
N ARG A 77 1.61 1.47 7.51
CA ARG A 77 2.55 1.97 8.50
C ARG A 77 3.83 2.45 7.80
N ARG A 78 4.45 3.47 8.38
CA ARG A 78 5.73 3.99 7.87
C ARG A 78 6.79 2.89 7.76
N GLU A 79 6.92 2.07 8.79
CA GLU A 79 7.89 0.98 8.89
C GLU A 79 7.69 -0.11 7.82
N ASP A 80 6.46 -0.29 7.31
CA ASP A 80 6.17 -1.22 6.23
C ASP A 80 6.44 -0.58 4.85
N LEU A 81 6.26 0.73 4.73
CA LEU A 81 6.42 1.45 3.48
C LEU A 81 7.89 1.81 3.18
N GLU A 82 8.68 2.12 4.20
CA GLU A 82 10.10 2.47 4.03
C GLU A 82 10.89 1.46 3.19
N PRO A 83 10.86 0.14 3.48
CA PRO A 83 11.59 -0.83 2.67
C PRO A 83 11.06 -0.92 1.23
N VAL A 84 9.78 -0.70 1.01
CA VAL A 84 9.20 -0.66 -0.35
C VAL A 84 9.84 0.44 -1.18
N MET A 85 9.99 1.62 -0.60
CA MET A 85 10.56 2.78 -1.28
C MET A 85 12.04 2.61 -1.64
N THR A 86 12.77 1.69 -1.01
CA THR A 86 14.16 1.38 -1.38
C THR A 86 14.26 0.58 -2.68
N TRP A 87 13.19 -0.10 -3.08
CA TRP A 87 13.12 -0.92 -4.29
C TRP A 87 12.52 -0.20 -5.50
N VAL A 88 12.05 1.01 -5.31
CA VAL A 88 11.37 1.79 -6.35
C VAL A 88 12.18 3.05 -6.65
N GLU A 89 12.41 3.32 -7.93
CA GLU A 89 13.16 4.50 -8.36
C GLU A 89 12.34 5.78 -8.24
N ASP A 90 13.02 6.91 -8.12
CA ASP A 90 12.37 8.21 -7.94
C ASP A 90 11.44 8.58 -9.10
N GLN A 91 11.81 8.22 -10.32
CA GLN A 91 10.99 8.43 -11.50
C GLN A 91 9.70 7.61 -11.47
N GLU A 92 9.76 6.37 -11.01
CA GLU A 92 8.60 5.49 -10.84
C GLU A 92 7.67 6.02 -9.75
N VAL A 93 8.24 6.47 -8.64
CA VAL A 93 7.47 7.11 -7.55
C VAL A 93 6.75 8.35 -8.06
N ALA A 94 7.44 9.22 -8.78
CA ALA A 94 6.86 10.44 -9.36
C ALA A 94 5.71 10.11 -10.30
N LEU A 95 5.93 9.12 -11.17
CA LEU A 95 4.91 8.69 -12.14
C LEU A 95 3.67 8.13 -11.43
N ALA A 96 3.85 7.30 -10.41
CA ALA A 96 2.76 6.76 -9.61
C ALA A 96 1.96 7.85 -8.86
N LEU A 97 2.64 8.91 -8.44
CA LEU A 97 2.02 10.04 -7.73
C LEU A 97 1.33 11.04 -8.64
N THR A 98 1.43 10.90 -9.95
CA THR A 98 0.73 11.76 -10.91
C THR A 98 -0.79 11.68 -10.68
N GLY A 99 -1.41 12.82 -10.36
CA GLY A 99 -2.85 12.87 -10.05
C GLY A 99 -3.25 12.28 -8.69
N ALA A 100 -2.29 11.94 -7.83
CA ALA A 100 -2.58 11.44 -6.48
C ALA A 100 -3.14 12.56 -5.59
N ASP A 101 -3.96 12.17 -4.60
CA ASP A 101 -4.45 13.10 -3.60
C ASP A 101 -3.35 13.52 -2.61
N GLN A 102 -3.63 14.58 -1.84
CA GLN A 102 -2.67 15.16 -0.91
C GLN A 102 -2.25 14.19 0.20
N VAL A 103 -3.17 13.37 0.68
CA VAL A 103 -2.93 12.40 1.77
C VAL A 103 -1.88 11.37 1.33
N LEU A 104 -2.00 10.85 0.11
CA LEU A 104 -1.07 9.88 -0.45
C LEU A 104 0.29 10.50 -0.73
N LEU A 105 0.34 11.72 -1.27
CA LEU A 105 1.57 12.48 -1.48
C LEU A 105 2.34 12.68 -0.16
N GLU A 106 1.67 13.17 0.87
CA GLU A 106 2.26 13.40 2.18
C GLU A 106 2.78 12.10 2.80
N LYS A 107 2.02 11.01 2.65
CA LYS A 107 2.43 9.69 3.15
C LYS A 107 3.74 9.24 2.51
N ILE A 108 3.85 9.28 1.21
CA ILE A 108 5.06 8.85 0.48
C ILE A 108 6.22 9.79 0.79
N TYR A 109 6.01 11.10 0.80
CA TYR A 109 7.07 12.05 1.15
C TYR A 109 7.58 11.87 2.59
N SER A 110 6.72 11.44 3.52
CA SER A 110 7.11 11.21 4.91
C SER A 110 8.10 10.06 5.10
N VAL A 111 8.14 9.11 4.18
CA VAL A 111 9.03 7.93 4.25
C VAL A 111 10.26 8.04 3.36
N LEU A 112 10.29 8.99 2.44
CA LEU A 112 11.44 9.25 1.57
C LEU A 112 12.46 10.19 2.24
N PRO A 113 13.77 9.95 2.05
CA PRO A 113 14.77 10.96 2.37
C PRO A 113 14.53 12.27 1.63
N LEU A 114 14.91 13.40 2.22
CA LEU A 114 14.67 14.73 1.63
C LEU A 114 15.27 14.86 0.23
N SER A 115 16.43 14.27 -0.02
CA SER A 115 17.06 14.26 -1.35
C SER A 115 16.19 13.59 -2.42
N ARG A 116 15.54 12.49 -2.05
CA ARG A 116 14.60 11.79 -2.94
C ARG A 116 13.29 12.54 -3.12
N VAL A 117 12.78 13.15 -2.06
CA VAL A 117 11.58 14.00 -2.16
C VAL A 117 11.79 15.12 -3.17
N ARG A 118 12.94 15.76 -3.16
CA ARG A 118 13.28 16.80 -4.14
C ARG A 118 13.29 16.28 -5.57
N LYS A 119 13.91 15.12 -5.80
CA LYS A 119 13.93 14.48 -7.12
C LYS A 119 12.53 14.11 -7.61
N VAL A 120 11.72 13.53 -6.76
CA VAL A 120 10.33 13.18 -7.08
C VAL A 120 9.52 14.42 -7.44
N ARG A 121 9.66 15.51 -6.67
CA ARG A 121 9.00 16.79 -6.98
C ARG A 121 9.47 17.37 -8.31
N ASP A 122 10.76 17.33 -8.59
CA ASP A 122 11.31 17.82 -9.85
C ASP A 122 10.73 17.04 -11.05
N PHE A 123 10.62 15.73 -10.95
CA PHE A 123 9.96 14.92 -11.98
C PHE A 123 8.48 15.27 -12.15
N LEU A 124 7.75 15.50 -11.07
CA LEU A 124 6.34 15.88 -11.11
C LEU A 124 6.13 17.24 -11.76
N GLU A 125 7.02 18.19 -11.48
CA GLU A 125 6.95 19.56 -12.02
C GLU A 125 7.37 19.61 -13.49
N SER A 126 8.38 18.85 -13.89
CA SER A 126 8.91 18.87 -15.25
C SER A 126 7.94 18.32 -16.30
N ARG A 127 6.98 17.51 -15.93
CA ARG A 127 5.92 16.93 -16.78
C ARG A 127 6.36 16.50 -18.18
N SER A 128 7.62 16.20 -18.37
CA SER A 128 8.10 15.65 -19.63
C SER A 128 7.67 14.20 -19.71
N LEU A 129 6.39 13.99 -20.01
CA LEU A 129 5.90 12.70 -20.42
C LEU A 129 6.60 12.35 -21.73
N PRO A 130 7.40 11.26 -21.76
CA PRO A 130 7.91 10.78 -23.03
C PRO A 130 6.71 10.42 -23.89
N GLY A 131 6.53 11.09 -25.00
CA GLY A 131 5.47 10.81 -25.98
C GLY A 131 5.69 9.55 -26.79
N THR A 132 6.30 8.51 -26.20
CA THR A 132 6.56 7.23 -26.86
C THR A 132 5.45 6.23 -26.54
N PRO A 133 5.01 5.39 -27.52
CA PRO A 133 3.92 4.44 -27.31
C PRO A 133 4.16 3.41 -26.19
N ASN A 134 5.42 3.19 -25.80
CA ASN A 134 5.83 2.26 -24.76
C ASN A 134 6.26 2.94 -23.47
N ALA A 135 5.96 4.24 -23.29
CA ALA A 135 6.28 4.96 -22.08
C ALA A 135 5.51 4.37 -20.88
N PRO A 136 6.15 4.22 -19.70
CA PRO A 136 5.43 3.79 -18.51
C PRO A 136 4.32 4.79 -18.17
N THR A 137 3.17 4.29 -17.77
CA THR A 137 2.01 5.10 -17.37
C THR A 137 1.94 5.24 -15.85
N PRO A 138 1.21 6.23 -15.32
CA PRO A 138 0.95 6.30 -13.88
C PRO A 138 0.35 5.01 -13.32
N GLU A 139 -0.55 4.39 -14.04
CA GLU A 139 -1.18 3.11 -13.66
C GLU A 139 -0.16 1.99 -13.55
N SER A 140 0.72 1.84 -14.54
CA SER A 140 1.77 0.82 -14.51
C SER A 140 2.77 1.02 -13.37
N ALA A 141 3.10 2.27 -13.06
CA ALA A 141 3.95 2.58 -11.91
C ALA A 141 3.28 2.25 -10.57
N ARG A 142 1.99 2.50 -10.45
CA ARG A 142 1.19 2.12 -9.27
C ARG A 142 1.12 0.61 -9.09
N GLU A 143 0.88 -0.12 -10.17
CA GLU A 143 0.89 -1.59 -10.17
C GLU A 143 2.26 -2.15 -9.78
N LEU A 144 3.33 -1.54 -10.26
CA LEU A 144 4.68 -1.91 -9.86
C LEU A 144 4.88 -1.78 -8.36
N ILE A 145 4.51 -0.65 -7.77
CA ILE A 145 4.62 -0.42 -6.32
C ILE A 145 3.80 -1.45 -5.54
N VAL A 146 2.56 -1.69 -5.93
CA VAL A 146 1.72 -2.73 -5.32
C VAL A 146 2.35 -4.12 -5.44
N SER A 147 2.93 -4.43 -6.58
CA SER A 147 3.65 -5.69 -6.80
C SER A 147 4.86 -5.84 -5.88
N VAL A 148 5.62 -4.77 -5.68
CA VAL A 148 6.76 -4.76 -4.73
C VAL A 148 6.27 -4.99 -3.30
N ILE A 149 5.19 -4.35 -2.89
CA ILE A 149 4.57 -4.54 -1.56
C ILE A 149 4.23 -6.01 -1.32
N LYS A 150 3.61 -6.67 -2.29
CA LYS A 150 3.21 -8.07 -2.17
C LYS A 150 4.39 -9.03 -2.08
N ARG A 151 5.50 -8.71 -2.72
CA ARG A 151 6.70 -9.57 -2.80
C ARG A 151 7.66 -9.43 -1.62
N LEU A 152 7.69 -8.29 -0.99
CA LEU A 152 8.56 -8.05 0.16
C LEU A 152 8.06 -8.75 1.41
#